data_aac677afa4df449684a3f97e23e6492c
#
_entry.id   aac677afa4df449684a3f97e23e6492c
#
_cell.length_a   1.000
_cell.length_b   1.000
_cell.length_c   1.000
_cell.angle_alpha   90.00
_cell.angle_beta   90.00
_cell.angle_gamma   90.00
#
_symmetry.space_group_name_H-M   'P 1'
#
loop_
_entity.id
_entity.type
_entity.pdbx_description
1 polymer ?
#
loop_
_entity_poly.entity_id
_entity_poly.type
_entity_poly.pdbx_seq_one_letter_code
_entity_poly.pdbx_strand_id
1 'polypeptide(L)'
;DEVRLVVARGADDVDSARWQQAQLVPLTSDVQSAYRRIDSLQNLPSPLWWTAVKTVGMLALTPLIAPDIYHFTRVEGHYVGLGMQTDQFHPRWNVRLMSGYAIDGEFWEHHYGFVHTLDMRRRIKVGIHWQDQVRQTPTLLTDSTFNYTLDALLFKTSPLDYYHAEGISAHVQSKVLPHTDVRLTYHHQEHSSLGIATDYSVFANSDYNGQPRPNPAVDEGQFRSLQLELSYDTRPLMIDQGRLRRLRTAPYSRIECGVEYSDVDITGGDFDFVRYRLRVFHQRRLLSSGLTTFYFYGGYSEHCLPRQRIFTVDQSEGLLNPVEPFKTTGSINYRGDQLAAWYVHQDFGRRLWRESGLPLVKEIPLSLFVYGGSFWTR
;
A
#
# COMPACT_ATOMS: atom_id res chain seq x y z
N ASP A 1 1.62 25.98 12.15
CA ASP A 1 0.80 26.26 10.96
C ASP A 1 1.08 25.18 9.91
N GLU A 2 0.03 24.44 9.55
CA GLU A 2 0.12 23.44 8.49
C GLU A 2 0.12 24.18 7.15
N VAL A 3 1.21 24.11 6.38
CA VAL A 3 1.25 24.68 5.03
C VAL A 3 0.29 23.89 4.14
N ARG A 4 -0.73 24.56 3.64
CA ARG A 4 -1.74 24.00 2.74
C ARG A 4 -1.49 24.50 1.32
N LEU A 5 -1.02 23.62 0.45
CA LEU A 5 -0.92 23.93 -0.97
C LEU A 5 -2.28 23.69 -1.63
N VAL A 6 -2.82 24.73 -2.26
CA VAL A 6 -4.06 24.65 -3.06
C VAL A 6 -3.67 24.81 -4.52
N VAL A 7 -3.81 23.73 -5.29
CA VAL A 7 -3.63 23.78 -6.75
C VAL A 7 -4.96 24.19 -7.36
N ALA A 8 -4.98 25.29 -8.07
CA ALA A 8 -6.20 25.77 -8.75
C ALA A 8 -6.58 24.84 -9.91
N ARG A 9 -7.88 24.75 -10.17
CA ARG A 9 -8.40 24.00 -11.33
C ARG A 9 -7.84 24.62 -12.61
N GLY A 10 -7.20 23.80 -13.47
CA GLY A 10 -6.57 24.30 -14.71
C GLY A 10 -5.16 24.85 -14.50
N ALA A 11 -4.53 24.66 -13.34
CA ALA A 11 -3.15 25.06 -13.13
C ALA A 11 -2.14 24.31 -14.03
N ASP A 12 -2.56 23.14 -14.52
CA ASP A 12 -1.79 22.32 -15.47
C ASP A 12 -2.13 22.62 -16.94
N ASP A 13 -3.14 23.47 -17.19
CA ASP A 13 -3.49 23.87 -18.55
C ASP A 13 -2.42 24.81 -19.11
N VAL A 14 -1.77 24.39 -20.17
CA VAL A 14 -0.73 25.18 -20.84
C VAL A 14 -1.45 26.23 -21.70
N ASP A 15 -1.55 27.45 -21.18
CA ASP A 15 -1.97 28.61 -21.99
C ASP A 15 -0.78 29.03 -22.88
N SER A 16 -0.77 28.51 -24.11
CA SER A 16 0.26 28.77 -25.10
C SER A 16 0.38 30.25 -25.48
N ALA A 17 -0.72 31.01 -25.44
CA ALA A 17 -0.73 32.44 -25.75
C ALA A 17 -0.05 33.24 -24.62
N ARG A 18 -0.33 32.88 -23.38
CA ARG A 18 0.31 33.52 -22.21
C ARG A 18 1.81 33.20 -22.11
N TRP A 19 2.20 31.97 -22.46
CA TRP A 19 3.62 31.59 -22.53
C TRP A 19 4.37 32.36 -23.61
N GLN A 20 3.78 32.56 -24.79
CA GLN A 20 4.39 33.37 -25.85
C GLN A 20 4.60 34.85 -25.44
N GLN A 21 3.66 35.42 -24.68
CA GLN A 21 3.80 36.77 -24.14
C GLN A 21 4.82 36.89 -22.99
N ALA A 22 4.96 35.83 -22.19
CA ALA A 22 5.91 35.80 -21.07
C ALA A 22 7.34 35.44 -21.50
N GLN A 23 7.56 35.13 -22.76
CA GLN A 23 8.85 34.67 -23.26
C GLN A 23 9.86 35.84 -23.34
N LEU A 24 10.78 35.87 -22.38
CA LEU A 24 11.80 36.90 -22.29
C LEU A 24 12.95 36.76 -23.30
N VAL A 25 13.15 35.55 -23.82
CA VAL A 25 14.21 35.24 -24.79
C VAL A 25 13.55 34.61 -26.03
N PRO A 26 13.74 35.18 -27.22
CA PRO A 26 13.20 34.62 -28.46
C PRO A 26 13.84 33.24 -28.72
N LEU A 27 13.03 32.26 -29.04
CA LEU A 27 13.50 30.94 -29.42
C LEU A 27 14.30 31.05 -30.73
N THR A 28 15.47 30.47 -30.75
CA THR A 28 16.24 30.33 -31.99
C THR A 28 15.52 29.41 -32.98
N SER A 29 15.78 29.58 -34.28
CA SER A 29 15.18 28.74 -35.33
C SER A 29 15.35 27.24 -35.10
N ASP A 30 16.49 26.84 -34.53
CA ASP A 30 16.80 25.44 -34.24
C ASP A 30 15.95 24.89 -33.12
N VAL A 31 15.74 25.68 -32.06
CA VAL A 31 14.87 25.33 -30.96
C VAL A 31 13.41 25.25 -31.41
N GLN A 32 12.94 26.20 -32.23
CA GLN A 32 11.59 26.16 -32.82
C GLN A 32 11.38 24.92 -33.71
N SER A 33 12.41 24.56 -34.51
CA SER A 33 12.35 23.37 -35.35
C SER A 33 12.32 22.09 -34.54
N ALA A 34 13.07 22.05 -33.44
CA ALA A 34 13.04 20.90 -32.50
C ALA A 34 11.66 20.75 -31.82
N TYR A 35 11.03 21.84 -31.37
CA TYR A 35 9.68 21.81 -30.81
C TYR A 35 8.65 21.35 -31.83
N ARG A 36 8.67 21.85 -33.06
CA ARG A 36 7.78 21.39 -34.14
C ARG A 36 7.96 19.91 -34.45
N ARG A 37 9.21 19.41 -34.36
CA ARG A 37 9.50 17.97 -34.59
C ARG A 37 8.95 17.10 -33.45
N ILE A 38 9.07 17.56 -32.19
CA ILE A 38 8.48 16.88 -31.04
C ILE A 38 6.96 16.86 -31.15
N ASP A 39 6.35 17.98 -31.47
CA ASP A 39 4.90 18.13 -31.62
C ASP A 39 4.36 17.24 -32.77
N SER A 40 5.07 17.20 -33.89
CA SER A 40 4.72 16.30 -35.00
C SER A 40 4.84 14.81 -34.63
N LEU A 41 5.79 14.44 -33.76
CA LEU A 41 5.94 13.07 -33.28
C LEU A 41 4.84 12.69 -32.28
N GLN A 42 4.39 13.63 -31.45
CA GLN A 42 3.30 13.43 -30.50
C GLN A 42 1.95 13.27 -31.18
N ASN A 43 1.75 13.94 -32.32
CA ASN A 43 0.51 13.94 -33.08
C ASN A 43 0.46 12.85 -34.18
N LEU A 44 1.47 11.99 -34.28
CA LEU A 44 1.42 10.85 -35.20
C LEU A 44 0.31 9.87 -34.77
N PRO A 45 -0.61 9.49 -35.67
CA PRO A 45 -1.59 8.48 -35.35
C PRO A 45 -0.85 7.18 -34.97
N SER A 46 -1.13 6.69 -33.78
CA SER A 46 -0.49 5.45 -33.33
C SER A 46 -0.94 4.30 -34.25
N PRO A 47 0.00 3.51 -34.79
CA PRO A 47 -0.34 2.34 -35.61
C PRO A 47 -1.30 1.43 -34.86
N LEU A 48 -2.28 0.83 -35.55
CA LEU A 48 -3.27 -0.07 -34.94
C LEU A 48 -2.63 -1.16 -34.07
N TRP A 49 -1.49 -1.71 -34.49
CA TRP A 49 -0.74 -2.68 -33.69
C TRP A 49 -0.22 -2.09 -32.37
N TRP A 50 0.17 -0.80 -32.35
CA TRP A 50 0.63 -0.13 -31.13
C TRP A 50 -0.53 0.13 -30.16
N THR A 51 -1.71 0.42 -30.71
CA THR A 51 -2.94 0.50 -29.89
C THR A 51 -3.29 -0.86 -29.32
N ALA A 52 -3.17 -1.93 -30.10
CA ALA A 52 -3.35 -3.30 -29.62
C ALA A 52 -2.31 -3.66 -28.54
N VAL A 53 -1.03 -3.35 -28.74
CA VAL A 53 0.03 -3.57 -27.75
C VAL A 53 -0.23 -2.78 -26.47
N LYS A 54 -0.67 -1.51 -26.57
CA LYS A 54 -1.05 -0.72 -25.39
C LYS A 54 -2.24 -1.34 -24.66
N THR A 55 -3.26 -1.77 -25.38
CA THR A 55 -4.45 -2.38 -24.80
C THR A 55 -4.12 -3.70 -24.11
N VAL A 56 -3.36 -4.57 -24.77
CA VAL A 56 -2.89 -5.84 -24.17
C VAL A 56 -1.97 -5.58 -22.99
N GLY A 57 -1.05 -4.60 -23.10
CA GLY A 57 -0.19 -4.20 -21.99
C GLY A 57 -0.98 -3.62 -20.83
N MET A 58 -2.03 -2.85 -21.09
CA MET A 58 -2.90 -2.30 -20.05
C MET A 58 -3.71 -3.41 -19.36
N LEU A 59 -4.23 -4.38 -20.12
CA LEU A 59 -4.89 -5.58 -19.58
C LEU A 59 -3.94 -6.42 -18.73
N ALA A 60 -2.70 -6.64 -19.21
CA ALA A 60 -1.68 -7.37 -18.46
C ALA A 60 -1.26 -6.64 -17.16
N LEU A 61 -1.36 -5.31 -17.12
CA LEU A 61 -1.06 -4.50 -15.94
C LEU A 61 -2.30 -4.27 -15.02
N THR A 62 -3.50 -4.68 -15.45
CA THR A 62 -4.73 -4.54 -14.65
C THR A 62 -4.57 -5.08 -13.23
N PRO A 63 -3.97 -6.26 -13.00
CA PRO A 63 -3.75 -6.79 -11.66
C PRO A 63 -2.95 -5.87 -10.74
N LEU A 64 -2.01 -5.10 -11.31
CA LEU A 64 -1.18 -4.15 -10.56
C LEU A 64 -1.88 -2.80 -10.32
N ILE A 65 -2.75 -2.39 -11.25
CA ILE A 65 -3.36 -1.05 -11.24
C ILE A 65 -4.71 -1.07 -10.52
N ALA A 66 -5.47 -2.14 -10.68
CA ALA A 66 -6.83 -2.26 -10.17
C ALA A 66 -7.12 -3.66 -9.59
N PRO A 67 -6.55 -3.99 -8.43
CA PRO A 67 -6.77 -5.29 -7.80
C PRO A 67 -8.24 -5.55 -7.44
N ASP A 68 -9.04 -4.50 -7.30
CA ASP A 68 -10.49 -4.60 -7.08
C ASP A 68 -11.23 -5.13 -8.33
N ILE A 69 -10.64 -5.05 -9.54
CA ILE A 69 -11.22 -5.55 -10.78
C ILE A 69 -10.73 -6.97 -11.07
N TYR A 70 -9.44 -7.21 -10.92
CA TYR A 70 -8.85 -8.50 -11.14
C TYR A 70 -7.64 -8.71 -10.23
N HIS A 71 -7.61 -9.84 -9.56
CA HIS A 71 -6.43 -10.36 -8.89
C HIS A 71 -6.41 -11.90 -8.94
N PHE A 72 -5.27 -12.47 -8.57
CA PHE A 72 -5.09 -13.90 -8.50
C PHE A 72 -4.39 -14.27 -7.19
N THR A 73 -4.99 -15.19 -6.45
CA THR A 73 -4.41 -15.76 -5.23
C THR A 73 -4.59 -17.29 -5.22
N ARG A 74 -3.80 -17.98 -4.40
CA ARG A 74 -3.93 -19.44 -4.29
C ARG A 74 -5.24 -19.89 -3.62
N VAL A 75 -5.93 -18.99 -2.90
CA VAL A 75 -7.16 -19.31 -2.15
C VAL A 75 -8.44 -18.90 -2.88
N GLU A 76 -8.34 -18.01 -3.86
CA GLU A 76 -9.46 -17.52 -4.67
C GLU A 76 -9.37 -18.04 -6.11
N GLY A 77 -8.13 -18.32 -6.57
CA GLY A 77 -7.84 -18.49 -7.98
C GLY A 77 -7.96 -17.17 -8.72
N HIS A 78 -8.65 -17.17 -9.85
CA HIS A 78 -8.95 -15.96 -10.60
C HIS A 78 -10.13 -15.23 -9.96
N TYR A 79 -9.90 -14.02 -9.47
CA TYR A 79 -10.96 -13.13 -8.99
C TYR A 79 -11.29 -12.08 -10.06
N VAL A 80 -12.58 -11.87 -10.30
CA VAL A 80 -13.09 -10.82 -11.20
C VAL A 80 -14.18 -10.04 -10.47
N GLY A 81 -14.00 -8.72 -10.38
CA GLY A 81 -14.89 -7.85 -9.64
C GLY A 81 -15.20 -6.54 -10.34
N LEU A 82 -16.20 -5.86 -9.81
CA LEU A 82 -16.56 -4.50 -10.15
C LEU A 82 -16.67 -3.68 -8.90
N GLY A 83 -16.11 -2.47 -8.96
CA GLY A 83 -16.14 -1.53 -7.84
C GLY A 83 -16.53 -0.13 -8.27
N MET A 84 -17.27 0.55 -7.40
CA MET A 84 -17.61 1.96 -7.53
C MET A 84 -17.23 2.70 -6.25
N GLN A 85 -16.59 3.86 -6.41
CA GLN A 85 -16.25 4.74 -5.30
C GLN A 85 -16.63 6.18 -5.62
N THR A 86 -17.31 6.85 -4.70
CA THR A 86 -17.85 8.19 -4.92
C THR A 86 -17.01 9.33 -4.35
N ASP A 87 -15.83 9.05 -3.81
CA ASP A 87 -14.92 10.05 -3.24
C ASP A 87 -14.54 11.17 -4.23
N GLN A 88 -14.66 10.91 -5.55
CA GLN A 88 -14.39 11.86 -6.61
C GLN A 88 -15.51 12.87 -6.83
N PHE A 89 -16.74 12.51 -6.47
CA PHE A 89 -17.94 13.29 -6.81
C PHE A 89 -18.37 14.21 -5.69
N HIS A 90 -18.09 13.85 -4.43
CA HIS A 90 -18.54 14.66 -3.30
C HIS A 90 -17.49 14.68 -2.17
N PRO A 91 -17.13 15.86 -1.64
CA PRO A 91 -16.04 15.97 -0.65
C PRO A 91 -16.40 15.45 0.73
N ARG A 92 -17.69 15.33 1.07
CA ARG A 92 -18.16 14.90 2.40
C ARG A 92 -18.64 13.46 2.45
N TRP A 93 -18.99 12.88 1.31
CA TRP A 93 -19.59 11.54 1.23
C TRP A 93 -18.68 10.63 0.42
N ASN A 94 -18.36 9.51 0.98
CA ASN A 94 -17.65 8.47 0.25
C ASN A 94 -18.44 7.16 0.41
N VAL A 95 -19.01 6.70 -0.68
CA VAL A 95 -19.64 5.39 -0.81
C VAL A 95 -18.69 4.51 -1.59
N ARG A 96 -18.38 3.34 -1.07
CA ARG A 96 -17.62 2.29 -1.76
C ARG A 96 -18.51 1.07 -1.88
N LEU A 97 -18.71 0.61 -3.09
CA LEU A 97 -19.42 -0.62 -3.41
C LEU A 97 -18.47 -1.47 -4.24
N MET A 98 -18.24 -2.68 -3.82
CA MET A 98 -17.42 -3.66 -4.53
C MET A 98 -18.06 -5.01 -4.43
N SER A 99 -18.13 -5.73 -5.55
CA SER A 99 -18.58 -7.12 -5.61
C SER A 99 -17.79 -7.84 -6.68
N GLY A 100 -17.41 -9.05 -6.42
CA GLY A 100 -16.68 -9.89 -7.35
C GLY A 100 -16.87 -11.36 -7.07
N TYR A 101 -16.32 -12.19 -7.92
CA TYR A 101 -16.43 -13.63 -7.85
C TYR A 101 -15.05 -14.29 -7.97
N ALA A 102 -14.75 -15.14 -7.02
CA ALA A 102 -13.57 -16.00 -7.00
C ALA A 102 -13.89 -17.27 -7.80
N ILE A 103 -13.26 -17.42 -8.99
CA ILE A 103 -13.67 -18.45 -9.95
C ILE A 103 -13.32 -19.86 -9.46
N ASP A 104 -12.07 -20.07 -9.02
CA ASP A 104 -11.64 -21.38 -8.55
C ASP A 104 -12.10 -21.68 -7.12
N GLY A 105 -12.30 -20.61 -6.33
CA GLY A 105 -12.85 -20.71 -4.97
C GLY A 105 -14.36 -20.91 -4.93
N GLU A 106 -15.07 -20.61 -6.03
CA GLU A 106 -16.52 -20.76 -6.19
C GLU A 106 -17.36 -19.95 -5.18
N PHE A 107 -16.89 -18.74 -4.77
CA PHE A 107 -17.62 -17.88 -3.85
C PHE A 107 -17.63 -16.42 -4.30
N TRP A 108 -18.63 -15.68 -3.81
CA TRP A 108 -18.75 -14.23 -4.02
C TRP A 108 -18.02 -13.47 -2.92
N GLU A 109 -17.51 -12.32 -3.29
CA GLU A 109 -16.96 -11.35 -2.35
C GLU A 109 -17.67 -10.02 -2.47
N HIS A 110 -17.89 -9.38 -1.33
CA HIS A 110 -18.59 -8.12 -1.23
C HIS A 110 -17.90 -7.16 -0.25
N HIS A 111 -17.82 -5.90 -0.61
CA HIS A 111 -17.38 -4.84 0.30
C HIS A 111 -18.22 -3.58 0.08
N TYR A 112 -19.02 -3.23 1.06
CA TYR A 112 -19.87 -2.04 1.02
C TYR A 112 -19.45 -1.10 2.14
N GLY A 113 -19.13 0.14 1.79
CA GLY A 113 -18.64 1.13 2.73
C GLY A 113 -19.33 2.48 2.56
N PHE A 114 -19.56 3.13 3.67
CA PHE A 114 -20.07 4.48 3.72
C PHE A 114 -19.25 5.30 4.73
N VAL A 115 -18.71 6.43 4.29
CA VAL A 115 -17.98 7.35 5.15
C VAL A 115 -18.51 8.75 4.97
N HIS A 116 -18.88 9.39 6.08
CA HIS A 116 -19.34 10.77 6.10
C HIS A 116 -18.36 11.67 6.84
N THR A 117 -17.98 12.78 6.23
CA THR A 117 -17.14 13.81 6.84
C THR A 117 -18.03 14.86 7.50
N LEU A 118 -18.13 14.81 8.82
CA LEU A 118 -18.91 15.74 9.64
C LEU A 118 -18.28 17.13 9.67
N ASP A 119 -16.96 17.20 9.88
CA ASP A 119 -16.20 18.44 9.92
C ASP A 119 -14.96 18.34 9.05
N MET A 120 -14.88 19.18 8.01
CA MET A 120 -13.75 19.24 7.10
C MET A 120 -12.49 19.84 7.74
N ARG A 121 -12.66 20.71 8.73
CA ARG A 121 -11.56 21.41 9.41
C ARG A 121 -10.79 20.48 10.35
N ARG A 122 -11.54 19.80 11.22
CA ARG A 122 -11.02 18.79 12.14
C ARG A 122 -10.93 17.42 11.53
N ARG A 123 -11.38 17.27 10.26
CA ARG A 123 -11.45 16.00 9.54
C ARG A 123 -12.18 14.92 10.35
N ILE A 124 -13.28 15.31 11.00
CA ILE A 124 -14.10 14.36 11.74
C ILE A 124 -14.86 13.53 10.72
N LYS A 125 -14.56 12.24 10.68
CA LYS A 125 -15.18 11.27 9.78
C LYS A 125 -15.80 10.15 10.59
N VAL A 126 -16.97 9.73 10.17
CA VAL A 126 -17.66 8.54 10.69
C VAL A 126 -17.87 7.61 9.52
N GLY A 127 -17.56 6.36 9.69
CA GLY A 127 -17.69 5.37 8.63
C GLY A 127 -18.21 4.05 9.16
N ILE A 128 -18.93 3.34 8.29
CA ILE A 128 -19.38 1.97 8.47
C ILE A 128 -19.05 1.19 7.21
N HIS A 129 -18.57 -0.04 7.39
CA HIS A 129 -18.25 -0.96 6.32
C HIS A 129 -18.83 -2.33 6.65
N TRP A 130 -19.48 -2.92 5.69
CA TRP A 130 -19.81 -4.33 5.70
C TRP A 130 -18.93 -5.04 4.68
N GLN A 131 -18.39 -6.17 5.04
CA GLN A 131 -17.52 -6.97 4.19
C GLN A 131 -17.87 -8.44 4.30
N ASP A 132 -17.67 -9.14 3.21
CA ASP A 132 -17.71 -10.57 3.03
C ASP A 132 -16.65 -10.87 1.99
N GLN A 133 -15.39 -11.07 2.44
CA GLN A 133 -14.25 -11.09 1.52
C GLN A 133 -13.04 -11.79 2.10
N VAL A 134 -12.15 -12.20 1.23
CA VAL A 134 -10.82 -12.69 1.58
C VAL A 134 -9.95 -11.54 2.12
N ARG A 135 -9.35 -11.77 3.27
CA ARG A 135 -8.42 -10.83 3.91
C ARG A 135 -7.04 -11.45 4.05
N GLN A 136 -6.04 -10.60 3.97
CA GLN A 136 -4.66 -10.97 4.22
C GLN A 136 -4.35 -10.83 5.71
N THR A 137 -3.57 -11.75 6.26
CA THR A 137 -3.02 -11.57 7.61
C THR A 137 -2.10 -10.35 7.64
N PRO A 138 -2.20 -9.49 8.66
CA PRO A 138 -1.37 -8.29 8.76
C PRO A 138 0.12 -8.63 8.81
N THR A 139 0.92 -7.88 8.08
CA THR A 139 2.38 -7.96 8.13
C THR A 139 2.97 -6.67 8.71
N LEU A 140 4.29 -6.65 8.98
CA LEU A 140 4.95 -5.52 9.64
C LEU A 140 4.86 -4.20 8.89
N LEU A 141 5.10 -4.25 7.60
CA LEU A 141 5.34 -3.06 6.78
C LEU A 141 4.15 -2.70 5.91
N THR A 142 3.31 -3.65 5.61
CA THR A 142 2.18 -3.45 4.71
C THR A 142 0.88 -3.30 5.50
N ASP A 143 0.42 -2.06 5.61
CA ASP A 143 -0.99 -1.77 5.93
C ASP A 143 -1.89 -1.94 4.72
N SER A 144 -1.30 -2.00 3.54
CA SER A 144 -2.00 -2.16 2.29
C SER A 144 -1.90 -3.60 1.83
N THR A 145 -2.97 -4.08 1.29
CA THR A 145 -3.02 -5.27 0.46
C THR A 145 -1.93 -5.16 -0.60
N PHE A 146 -0.77 -5.76 -0.36
CA PHE A 146 0.24 -5.87 -1.39
C PHE A 146 -0.26 -6.88 -2.43
N ASN A 147 -0.20 -6.50 -3.68
CA ASN A 147 -0.75 -7.31 -4.74
C ASN A 147 0.31 -8.26 -5.31
N TYR A 148 0.33 -9.50 -4.82
CA TYR A 148 1.20 -10.56 -5.33
C TYR A 148 0.58 -11.33 -6.51
N THR A 149 -0.42 -10.78 -7.17
CA THR A 149 -1.12 -11.45 -8.28
C THR A 149 -0.18 -11.96 -9.35
N LEU A 150 0.78 -11.15 -9.79
CA LEU A 150 1.71 -11.59 -10.84
C LEU A 150 2.66 -12.68 -10.34
N ASP A 151 3.17 -12.57 -9.14
CA ASP A 151 4.06 -13.57 -8.56
C ASP A 151 3.32 -14.89 -8.35
N ALA A 152 2.09 -14.84 -7.83
CA ALA A 152 1.25 -16.02 -7.65
C ALA A 152 0.85 -16.66 -8.98
N LEU A 153 0.40 -15.85 -9.96
CA LEU A 153 -0.06 -16.32 -11.27
C LEU A 153 1.09 -16.90 -12.12
N LEU A 154 2.26 -16.27 -12.08
CA LEU A 154 3.39 -16.68 -12.93
C LEU A 154 4.20 -17.82 -12.29
N PHE A 155 4.40 -17.80 -10.96
CA PHE A 155 5.40 -18.63 -10.29
C PHE A 155 4.89 -19.39 -9.07
N LYS A 156 3.60 -19.35 -8.72
CA LYS A 156 3.01 -19.89 -7.48
C LYS A 156 3.60 -19.28 -6.20
N THR A 157 4.29 -18.15 -6.28
CA THR A 157 4.91 -17.49 -5.13
C THR A 157 3.96 -16.45 -4.55
N SER A 158 3.58 -16.64 -3.29
CA SER A 158 2.82 -15.65 -2.51
C SER A 158 3.14 -15.84 -1.03
N PRO A 159 3.83 -14.89 -0.40
CA PRO A 159 4.21 -15.00 1.00
C PRO A 159 3.04 -14.75 1.95
N LEU A 160 1.92 -14.25 1.45
CA LEU A 160 0.78 -13.85 2.26
C LEU A 160 -0.08 -15.05 2.66
N ASP A 161 -0.65 -14.98 3.84
CA ASP A 161 -1.67 -15.91 4.32
C ASP A 161 -3.02 -15.22 4.32
N TYR A 162 -4.05 -15.99 4.04
CA TYR A 162 -5.39 -15.50 3.78
C TYR A 162 -6.41 -16.15 4.72
N TYR A 163 -7.44 -15.41 5.05
CA TYR A 163 -8.61 -15.89 5.77
C TYR A 163 -9.86 -15.19 5.25
N HIS A 164 -11.00 -15.78 5.45
CA HIS A 164 -12.28 -15.17 5.13
C HIS A 164 -12.77 -14.35 6.31
N ALA A 165 -13.29 -13.14 6.04
CA ALA A 165 -13.86 -12.26 7.05
C ALA A 165 -15.19 -11.70 6.59
N GLU A 166 -16.25 -12.04 7.31
CA GLU A 166 -17.59 -11.53 7.09
C GLU A 166 -18.04 -10.70 8.28
N GLY A 167 -18.62 -9.53 8.03
CA GLY A 167 -19.20 -8.71 9.10
C GLY A 167 -19.04 -7.22 8.91
N ILE A 168 -19.17 -6.50 10.01
CA ILE A 168 -19.26 -5.04 10.04
C ILE A 168 -18.06 -4.47 10.78
N SER A 169 -17.57 -3.32 10.29
CA SER A 169 -16.67 -2.44 11.03
C SER A 169 -17.19 -1.00 10.99
N ALA A 170 -17.13 -0.33 12.13
CA ALA A 170 -17.51 1.08 12.25
C ALA A 170 -16.35 1.88 12.83
N HIS A 171 -16.11 3.09 12.32
CA HIS A 171 -15.02 3.91 12.81
C HIS A 171 -15.37 5.39 12.93
N VAL A 172 -14.69 6.04 13.86
CA VAL A 172 -14.66 7.49 14.00
C VAL A 172 -13.21 7.93 13.91
N GLN A 173 -12.92 8.89 13.07
CA GLN A 173 -11.61 9.48 12.91
C GLN A 173 -11.66 10.98 13.09
N SER A 174 -10.64 11.56 13.74
CA SER A 174 -10.52 13.01 13.89
C SER A 174 -9.06 13.44 13.86
N LYS A 175 -8.81 14.63 13.33
CA LYS A 175 -7.55 15.33 13.50
C LYS A 175 -7.59 16.04 14.86
N VAL A 176 -6.76 15.61 15.81
CA VAL A 176 -6.74 16.17 17.18
C VAL A 176 -5.68 17.24 17.35
N LEU A 177 -4.51 17.10 16.68
CA LEU A 177 -3.40 18.05 16.71
C LEU A 177 -2.85 18.25 15.27
N PRO A 178 -2.03 19.26 15.02
CA PRO A 178 -1.27 19.36 13.78
C PRO A 178 -0.54 18.05 13.50
N HIS A 179 -0.66 17.54 12.27
CA HIS A 179 -0.05 16.28 11.83
C HIS A 179 -0.54 15.01 12.55
N THR A 180 -1.51 15.10 13.48
CA THR A 180 -1.96 13.96 14.29
C THR A 180 -3.42 13.64 14.03
N ASP A 181 -3.67 12.42 13.59
CA ASP A 181 -4.99 11.84 13.41
C ASP A 181 -5.21 10.73 14.45
N VAL A 182 -6.40 10.66 15.02
CA VAL A 182 -6.85 9.56 15.90
C VAL A 182 -8.01 8.86 15.25
N ARG A 183 -8.01 7.54 15.28
CA ARG A 183 -9.09 6.70 14.79
C ARG A 183 -9.48 5.68 15.85
N LEU A 184 -10.76 5.57 16.11
CA LEU A 184 -11.35 4.50 16.90
C LEU A 184 -12.18 3.64 15.96
N THR A 185 -11.94 2.33 15.95
CA THR A 185 -12.65 1.37 15.10
C THR A 185 -13.21 0.25 15.96
N TYR A 186 -14.46 -0.10 15.74
CA TYR A 186 -15.09 -1.31 16.27
C TYR A 186 -15.24 -2.33 15.15
N HIS A 187 -14.84 -3.56 15.42
CA HIS A 187 -14.98 -4.71 14.53
C HIS A 187 -15.96 -5.71 15.10
N HIS A 188 -16.86 -6.19 14.26
CA HIS A 188 -17.77 -7.30 14.53
C HIS A 188 -17.79 -8.17 13.27
N GLN A 189 -16.99 -9.20 13.27
CA GLN A 189 -16.73 -10.03 12.10
C GLN A 189 -16.68 -11.50 12.50
N GLU A 190 -17.03 -12.37 11.60
CA GLU A 190 -16.76 -13.79 11.69
C GLU A 190 -15.54 -14.12 10.84
N HIS A 191 -14.58 -14.83 11.41
CA HIS A 191 -13.37 -15.24 10.72
C HIS A 191 -13.39 -16.74 10.49
N SER A 192 -13.08 -17.18 9.28
CA SER A 192 -12.96 -18.59 8.91
C SER A 192 -11.71 -18.85 8.07
N SER A 193 -11.25 -20.08 8.14
CA SER A 193 -10.08 -20.57 7.41
C SER A 193 -10.41 -20.76 5.93
N LEU A 194 -9.43 -20.54 5.07
CA LEU A 194 -9.53 -20.80 3.64
C LEU A 194 -8.55 -21.89 3.22
N GLY A 195 -9.02 -22.83 2.45
CA GLY A 195 -8.18 -23.82 1.75
C GLY A 195 -7.50 -23.21 0.52
N ILE A 196 -6.65 -24.03 -0.12
CA ILE A 196 -6.10 -23.72 -1.44
C ILE A 196 -7.18 -24.09 -2.48
N ALA A 197 -7.59 -23.13 -3.30
CA ALA A 197 -8.58 -23.34 -4.36
C ALA A 197 -7.92 -23.73 -5.69
N THR A 198 -6.68 -23.29 -5.93
CA THR A 198 -6.02 -23.55 -7.21
C THR A 198 -4.51 -23.80 -7.04
N ASP A 199 -3.98 -24.69 -7.87
CA ASP A 199 -2.54 -24.93 -8.03
C ASP A 199 -2.02 -24.40 -9.37
N TYR A 200 -2.83 -23.62 -10.08
CA TYR A 200 -2.50 -23.06 -11.38
C TYR A 200 -1.34 -22.05 -11.31
N SER A 201 -0.48 -22.09 -12.29
CA SER A 201 0.47 -21.03 -12.63
C SER A 201 0.96 -21.18 -14.07
N VAL A 202 1.44 -20.08 -14.65
CA VAL A 202 1.92 -20.05 -16.03
C VAL A 202 3.24 -20.81 -16.17
N PHE A 203 4.17 -20.68 -15.22
CA PHE A 203 5.53 -21.23 -15.32
C PHE A 203 5.81 -22.37 -14.32
N ALA A 204 4.81 -22.86 -13.62
CA ALA A 204 4.89 -24.05 -12.75
C ALA A 204 6.14 -24.12 -11.86
N ASN A 205 6.61 -22.98 -11.36
CA ASN A 205 7.72 -22.91 -10.41
C ASN A 205 7.18 -22.69 -8.99
N SER A 206 7.71 -23.42 -8.02
CA SER A 206 7.40 -23.23 -6.61
C SER A 206 8.48 -23.84 -5.74
N ASP A 207 8.82 -23.19 -4.64
CA ASP A 207 9.74 -23.73 -3.63
C ASP A 207 9.14 -24.91 -2.84
N TYR A 208 7.85 -25.21 -3.05
CA TYR A 208 7.10 -26.29 -2.38
C TYR A 208 6.89 -27.49 -3.28
N ASN A 209 7.94 -28.01 -3.92
CA ASN A 209 7.88 -29.19 -4.81
C ASN A 209 6.83 -29.06 -5.94
N GLY A 210 6.71 -27.87 -6.51
CA GLY A 210 5.74 -27.60 -7.56
C GLY A 210 4.32 -27.30 -7.09
N GLN A 211 4.04 -27.41 -5.79
CA GLN A 211 2.76 -27.07 -5.18
C GLN A 211 2.73 -25.61 -4.71
N PRO A 212 1.59 -24.94 -4.65
CA PRO A 212 1.50 -23.66 -4.00
C PRO A 212 1.79 -23.78 -2.50
N ARG A 213 2.29 -22.69 -1.91
CA ARG A 213 2.51 -22.62 -0.47
C ARG A 213 1.20 -22.89 0.30
N PRO A 214 1.21 -23.77 1.33
CA PRO A 214 0.03 -24.01 2.14
C PRO A 214 -0.55 -22.72 2.74
N ASN A 215 -1.87 -22.61 2.81
CA ASN A 215 -2.54 -21.54 3.54
C ASN A 215 -2.84 -22.02 4.96
N PRO A 216 -2.17 -21.50 5.99
CA PRO A 216 -2.38 -21.97 7.36
C PRO A 216 -3.79 -21.61 7.83
N ALA A 217 -4.45 -22.55 8.51
CA ALA A 217 -5.72 -22.28 9.14
C ALA A 217 -5.60 -21.15 10.18
N VAL A 218 -6.62 -20.33 10.29
CA VAL A 218 -6.76 -19.30 11.32
C VAL A 218 -7.59 -19.80 12.49
N ASP A 219 -7.64 -19.03 13.57
CA ASP A 219 -8.55 -19.34 14.67
C ASP A 219 -9.93 -18.80 14.28
N GLU A 220 -10.85 -19.75 14.04
CA GLU A 220 -12.20 -19.46 13.57
C GLU A 220 -13.09 -18.97 14.71
N GLY A 221 -14.04 -18.08 14.39
CA GLY A 221 -15.03 -17.60 15.35
C GLY A 221 -15.37 -16.13 15.17
N GLN A 222 -16.17 -15.63 16.12
CA GLN A 222 -16.60 -14.24 16.14
C GLN A 222 -15.52 -13.31 16.67
N PHE A 223 -14.98 -12.51 15.78
CA PHE A 223 -13.98 -11.50 16.07
C PHE A 223 -14.65 -10.16 16.40
N ARG A 224 -14.63 -9.77 17.67
CA ARG A 224 -15.14 -8.49 18.14
C ARG A 224 -14.04 -7.74 18.86
N SER A 225 -13.61 -6.62 18.32
CA SER A 225 -12.53 -5.83 18.92
C SER A 225 -12.80 -4.32 18.83
N LEU A 226 -12.19 -3.59 19.76
CA LEU A 226 -12.09 -2.15 19.74
C LEU A 226 -10.65 -1.75 19.50
N GLN A 227 -10.39 -1.02 18.42
CA GLN A 227 -9.06 -0.60 18.02
C GLN A 227 -8.92 0.91 18.07
N LEU A 228 -7.95 1.40 18.85
CA LEU A 228 -7.55 2.81 18.89
C LEU A 228 -6.23 2.98 18.15
N GLU A 229 -6.20 3.86 17.18
CA GLU A 229 -5.01 4.20 16.41
C GLU A 229 -4.69 5.69 16.49
N LEU A 230 -3.42 6.01 16.69
CA LEU A 230 -2.88 7.36 16.65
C LEU A 230 -1.82 7.40 15.55
N SER A 231 -1.96 8.33 14.62
CA SER A 231 -1.03 8.52 13.50
C SER A 231 -0.51 9.95 13.49
N TYR A 232 0.81 10.11 13.63
CA TYR A 232 1.52 11.37 13.45
C TYR A 232 2.28 11.32 12.12
N ASP A 233 2.05 12.30 11.23
CA ASP A 233 2.64 12.33 9.89
C ASP A 233 2.99 13.76 9.48
N THR A 234 4.28 14.04 9.36
CA THR A 234 4.80 15.39 9.07
C THR A 234 4.68 15.80 7.61
N ARG A 235 4.21 14.93 6.71
CA ARG A 235 4.01 15.28 5.31
C ARG A 235 2.97 16.37 5.16
N PRO A 236 3.25 17.42 4.36
CA PRO A 236 2.28 18.47 4.12
C PRO A 236 1.06 17.92 3.37
N LEU A 237 -0.10 18.49 3.70
CA LEU A 237 -1.35 18.22 3.00
C LEU A 237 -1.49 19.17 1.83
N MET A 238 -1.89 18.65 0.69
CA MET A 238 -2.31 19.44 -0.46
C MET A 238 -3.75 19.11 -0.83
N ILE A 239 -4.43 20.06 -1.45
CA ILE A 239 -5.70 19.83 -2.09
C ILE A 239 -5.44 19.68 -3.58
N ASP A 240 -5.65 18.45 -4.07
CA ASP A 240 -5.60 18.11 -5.47
C ASP A 240 -7.00 17.78 -5.96
N GLN A 241 -7.51 18.54 -6.90
CA GLN A 241 -8.88 18.40 -7.46
C GLN A 241 -9.98 18.26 -6.38
N GLY A 242 -9.89 19.04 -5.31
CA GLY A 242 -10.84 19.00 -4.18
C GLY A 242 -10.57 17.90 -3.15
N ARG A 243 -9.56 17.05 -3.33
CA ARG A 243 -9.16 15.99 -2.40
C ARG A 243 -7.95 16.40 -1.58
N LEU A 244 -8.00 16.05 -0.30
CA LEU A 244 -6.83 16.18 0.57
C LEU A 244 -5.90 14.99 0.35
N ARG A 245 -4.72 15.24 -0.16
CA ARG A 245 -3.64 14.26 -0.32
C ARG A 245 -2.40 14.68 0.46
N ARG A 246 -1.65 13.72 0.98
CA ARG A 246 -0.32 13.99 1.53
C ARG A 246 0.73 13.96 0.43
N LEU A 247 1.57 14.98 0.39
CA LEU A 247 2.68 15.04 -0.56
C LEU A 247 3.69 13.93 -0.23
N ARG A 248 4.13 13.20 -1.26
CA ARG A 248 5.26 12.27 -1.13
C ARG A 248 6.58 13.03 -1.25
N THR A 249 6.85 13.89 -0.28
CA THR A 249 8.12 14.63 -0.21
C THR A 249 9.01 14.00 0.84
N ALA A 250 10.29 13.85 0.50
CA ALA A 250 11.32 13.50 1.48
C ALA A 250 12.04 14.80 1.91
N PRO A 251 12.48 14.90 3.17
CA PRO A 251 12.37 13.96 4.28
C PRO A 251 11.07 14.13 5.08
N TYR A 252 10.56 13.07 5.67
CA TYR A 252 9.40 13.12 6.56
C TYR A 252 9.48 12.07 7.68
N SER A 253 8.64 12.24 8.68
CA SER A 253 8.45 11.27 9.77
C SER A 253 7.00 10.86 9.84
N ARG A 254 6.78 9.56 10.10
CA ARG A 254 5.47 8.99 10.39
C ARG A 254 5.59 8.06 11.58
N ILE A 255 4.73 8.25 12.57
CA ILE A 255 4.65 7.42 13.77
C ILE A 255 3.21 6.95 13.89
N GLU A 256 3.02 5.66 14.05
CA GLU A 256 1.71 5.03 14.23
C GLU A 256 1.73 4.18 15.47
N CYS A 257 0.84 4.47 16.39
CA CYS A 257 0.60 3.68 17.59
C CYS A 257 -0.81 3.09 17.50
N GLY A 258 -0.96 1.83 17.85
CA GLY A 258 -2.26 1.17 17.87
C GLY A 258 -2.41 0.30 19.11
N VAL A 259 -3.62 0.30 19.67
CA VAL A 259 -4.04 -0.64 20.71
C VAL A 259 -5.33 -1.28 20.22
N GLU A 260 -5.38 -2.60 20.21
CA GLU A 260 -6.55 -3.39 19.86
C GLU A 260 -6.91 -4.27 21.07
N TYR A 261 -8.15 -4.16 21.50
CA TYR A 261 -8.70 -4.85 22.66
C TYR A 261 -9.86 -5.75 22.23
N SER A 262 -9.82 -6.99 22.62
CA SER A 262 -10.88 -7.98 22.47
C SER A 262 -11.00 -8.76 23.76
N ASP A 263 -12.23 -9.02 24.20
CA ASP A 263 -12.51 -9.71 25.46
C ASP A 263 -13.85 -10.42 25.33
N VAL A 264 -13.92 -11.66 25.81
CA VAL A 264 -15.11 -12.51 25.67
C VAL A 264 -16.31 -11.95 26.44
N ASP A 265 -16.07 -11.39 27.62
CA ASP A 265 -17.15 -10.89 28.50
C ASP A 265 -17.59 -9.48 28.11
N ILE A 266 -16.66 -8.62 27.66
CA ILE A 266 -16.93 -7.20 27.39
C ILE A 266 -17.33 -6.96 25.93
N THR A 267 -16.54 -7.48 24.99
CA THR A 267 -16.85 -7.30 23.56
C THR A 267 -17.77 -8.37 23.02
N GLY A 268 -17.87 -9.51 23.72
CA GLY A 268 -18.74 -10.64 23.37
C GLY A 268 -18.25 -11.45 22.16
N GLY A 269 -16.96 -11.35 21.81
CA GLY A 269 -16.29 -12.17 20.81
C GLY A 269 -15.76 -13.48 21.40
N ASP A 270 -15.11 -14.28 20.55
CA ASP A 270 -14.52 -15.56 20.96
C ASP A 270 -13.04 -15.45 21.36
N PHE A 271 -12.45 -14.25 21.26
CA PHE A 271 -11.02 -14.02 21.48
C PHE A 271 -10.79 -13.03 22.63
N ASP A 272 -9.76 -13.33 23.43
CA ASP A 272 -9.32 -12.51 24.56
C ASP A 272 -7.85 -12.10 24.37
N PHE A 273 -7.63 -10.81 24.04
CA PHE A 273 -6.28 -10.26 23.87
C PHE A 273 -6.25 -8.73 23.96
N VAL A 274 -5.08 -8.23 24.34
CA VAL A 274 -4.71 -6.82 24.16
C VAL A 274 -3.46 -6.77 23.30
N ARG A 275 -3.54 -6.11 22.16
CA ARG A 275 -2.49 -6.02 21.17
C ARG A 275 -2.00 -4.59 21.03
N TYR A 276 -0.73 -4.36 21.28
CA TYR A 276 -0.07 -3.07 21.12
C TYR A 276 0.79 -3.07 19.86
N ARG A 277 0.77 -1.98 19.10
CA ARG A 277 1.55 -1.81 17.88
C ARG A 277 2.18 -0.44 17.83
N LEU A 278 3.47 -0.39 17.48
CA LEU A 278 4.21 0.84 17.22
C LEU A 278 4.94 0.72 15.88
N ARG A 279 4.76 1.69 15.01
CA ARG A 279 5.51 1.85 13.78
C ARG A 279 6.15 3.22 13.73
N VAL A 280 7.42 3.28 13.42
CA VAL A 280 8.16 4.52 13.22
C VAL A 280 8.82 4.49 11.86
N PHE A 281 8.49 5.43 11.02
CA PHE A 281 9.18 5.73 9.79
C PHE A 281 9.80 7.11 9.90
N HIS A 282 11.11 7.22 9.72
CA HIS A 282 11.80 8.49 9.73
C HIS A 282 12.77 8.57 8.55
N GLN A 283 12.65 9.63 7.78
CA GLN A 283 13.50 9.88 6.64
C GLN A 283 14.18 11.23 6.79
N ARG A 284 15.51 11.24 6.67
CA ARG A 284 16.31 12.47 6.82
C ARG A 284 17.52 12.44 5.88
N ARG A 285 17.90 13.61 5.42
CA ARG A 285 19.21 13.77 4.78
C ARG A 285 20.27 13.90 5.86
N LEU A 286 21.15 12.91 5.97
CA LEU A 286 22.29 12.89 6.88
C LEU A 286 23.56 13.21 6.11
N LEU A 287 24.44 14.02 6.74
CA LEU A 287 25.80 14.29 6.27
C LEU A 287 25.91 14.85 4.84
N SER A 288 24.96 15.64 4.40
CA SER A 288 24.96 16.21 3.03
C SER A 288 25.09 15.17 1.88
N SER A 289 25.19 13.87 2.18
CA SER A 289 25.63 12.82 1.26
C SER A 289 24.53 11.85 0.81
N GLY A 290 23.29 11.99 1.31
CA GLY A 290 22.25 11.06 0.89
C GLY A 290 21.00 11.10 1.75
N LEU A 291 20.10 10.17 1.49
CA LEU A 291 18.85 10.02 2.19
C LEU A 291 18.92 8.80 3.09
N THR A 292 18.80 9.02 4.40
CA THR A 292 18.70 7.95 5.39
C THR A 292 17.24 7.70 5.70
N THR A 293 16.82 6.47 5.60
CA THR A 293 15.48 6.01 5.99
C THR A 293 15.63 5.03 7.14
N PHE A 294 14.92 5.28 8.22
CA PHE A 294 14.86 4.43 9.39
C PHE A 294 13.44 3.92 9.58
N TYR A 295 13.31 2.62 9.80
CA TYR A 295 12.08 1.96 10.19
C TYR A 295 12.27 1.29 11.55
N PHE A 296 11.26 1.42 12.38
CA PHE A 296 11.13 0.64 13.60
C PHE A 296 9.71 0.10 13.70
N TYR A 297 9.61 -1.14 14.11
CA TYR A 297 8.34 -1.78 14.37
C TYR A 297 8.41 -2.50 15.71
N GLY A 298 7.43 -2.26 16.58
CA GLY A 298 7.22 -2.97 17.83
C GLY A 298 5.81 -3.52 17.90
N GLY A 299 5.69 -4.77 18.30
CA GLY A 299 4.43 -5.45 18.55
C GLY A 299 4.51 -6.19 19.88
N TYR A 300 3.46 -6.12 20.68
CA TYR A 300 3.35 -6.80 21.95
C TYR A 300 1.91 -7.18 22.24
N SER A 301 1.69 -8.38 22.75
CA SER A 301 0.39 -8.80 23.26
C SER A 301 0.52 -9.33 24.68
N GLU A 302 -0.49 -9.08 25.50
CA GLU A 302 -0.55 -9.59 26.87
C GLU A 302 -1.02 -11.05 26.92
N HIS A 303 -1.83 -11.45 25.94
CA HIS A 303 -2.35 -12.82 25.77
C HIS A 303 -1.97 -13.38 24.41
N CYS A 304 -2.19 -14.69 24.22
CA CYS A 304 -2.00 -15.33 22.91
C CYS A 304 -2.89 -14.67 21.86
N LEU A 305 -2.28 -14.22 20.78
CA LEU A 305 -3.02 -13.65 19.67
C LEU A 305 -3.67 -14.74 18.83
N PRO A 306 -4.90 -14.53 18.33
CA PRO A 306 -5.42 -15.38 17.29
C PRO A 306 -4.52 -15.31 16.05
N ARG A 307 -4.34 -16.43 15.35
CA ARG A 307 -3.36 -16.60 14.26
C ARG A 307 -3.46 -15.50 13.20
N GLN A 308 -4.64 -15.01 12.88
CA GLN A 308 -4.88 -13.92 11.95
C GLN A 308 -4.47 -12.54 12.49
N ARG A 309 -4.03 -12.44 13.74
CA ARG A 309 -3.56 -11.20 14.40
C ARG A 309 -2.11 -11.28 14.88
N ILE A 310 -1.46 -12.43 14.78
CA ILE A 310 -0.04 -12.62 15.14
C ILE A 310 0.84 -11.63 14.35
N PHE A 311 1.86 -11.12 15.01
CA PHE A 311 2.85 -10.29 14.34
C PHE A 311 3.72 -11.13 13.42
N THR A 312 3.81 -10.74 12.17
CA THR A 312 4.55 -11.47 11.14
C THR A 312 5.59 -10.56 10.51
N VAL A 313 6.84 -11.03 10.41
CA VAL A 313 7.87 -10.35 9.62
C VAL A 313 7.61 -10.60 8.14
N ASP A 314 7.63 -9.53 7.34
CA ASP A 314 7.43 -9.64 5.90
C ASP A 314 8.51 -10.51 5.27
N GLN A 315 8.10 -11.38 4.38
CA GLN A 315 9.00 -12.24 3.61
C GLN A 315 9.53 -11.51 2.38
N SER A 316 10.71 -11.93 1.94
CA SER A 316 11.38 -11.38 0.78
C SER A 316 11.08 -12.14 -0.52
N GLU A 317 9.96 -12.84 -0.58
CA GLU A 317 9.55 -13.57 -1.78
C GLU A 317 8.76 -12.66 -2.73
N GLY A 318 9.09 -12.76 -4.00
CA GLY A 318 8.41 -12.08 -5.10
C GLY A 318 9.37 -11.38 -6.06
N LEU A 319 9.15 -11.59 -7.34
CA LEU A 319 9.97 -11.02 -8.40
C LEU A 319 9.79 -9.50 -8.53
N LEU A 320 8.63 -9.01 -8.15
CA LEU A 320 8.19 -7.63 -8.37
C LEU A 320 8.06 -6.80 -7.09
N ASN A 321 8.49 -7.33 -5.95
CA ASN A 321 8.39 -6.63 -4.68
C ASN A 321 9.61 -5.71 -4.44
N PRO A 322 9.49 -4.39 -4.62
CA PRO A 322 10.63 -3.47 -4.55
C PRO A 322 11.03 -3.05 -3.13
N VAL A 323 10.20 -3.33 -2.10
CA VAL A 323 10.38 -2.73 -0.77
C VAL A 323 10.36 -3.81 0.30
N GLU A 324 11.48 -4.48 0.47
CA GLU A 324 11.62 -5.48 1.53
C GLU A 324 12.77 -5.15 2.46
N PRO A 325 12.50 -4.96 3.74
CA PRO A 325 13.54 -4.63 4.70
C PRO A 325 14.47 -5.81 4.99
N PHE A 326 13.98 -7.06 4.93
CA PHE A 326 14.74 -8.25 5.32
C PHE A 326 14.96 -9.22 4.17
N LYS A 327 15.62 -8.77 3.10
CA LYS A 327 15.85 -9.56 1.86
C LYS A 327 16.59 -10.87 2.05
N THR A 328 17.18 -11.11 3.21
CA THR A 328 17.95 -12.32 3.52
C THR A 328 17.16 -13.36 4.29
N THR A 329 15.89 -13.09 4.65
CA THR A 329 15.09 -14.03 5.45
C THR A 329 14.52 -15.19 4.65
N GLY A 330 14.49 -15.08 3.32
CA GLY A 330 13.91 -16.09 2.43
C GLY A 330 12.42 -16.33 2.67
N SER A 331 11.97 -17.56 2.42
CA SER A 331 10.58 -17.98 2.53
C SER A 331 10.12 -18.33 3.96
N ILE A 332 10.93 -18.10 4.97
CA ILE A 332 10.60 -18.45 6.35
C ILE A 332 9.71 -17.39 6.99
N ASN A 333 8.55 -17.80 7.47
CA ASN A 333 7.65 -16.94 8.25
C ASN A 333 8.10 -16.86 9.71
N TYR A 334 8.59 -15.71 10.10
CA TYR A 334 8.86 -15.40 11.50
C TYR A 334 7.60 -14.75 12.11
N ARG A 335 7.01 -15.41 13.11
CA ARG A 335 5.76 -15.00 13.75
C ARG A 335 5.87 -15.06 15.25
N GLY A 336 5.13 -14.22 15.96
CA GLY A 336 5.06 -14.24 17.41
C GLY A 336 4.05 -13.26 17.97
N ASP A 337 3.75 -13.43 19.26
CA ASP A 337 2.91 -12.51 20.03
C ASP A 337 3.70 -11.26 20.46
N GLN A 338 5.00 -11.32 20.36
CA GLN A 338 5.91 -10.22 20.61
C GLN A 338 6.90 -10.10 19.45
N LEU A 339 7.12 -8.87 19.00
CA LEU A 339 8.01 -8.60 17.89
C LEU A 339 8.68 -7.25 18.05
N ALA A 340 9.96 -7.20 17.79
CA ALA A 340 10.70 -5.97 17.59
C ALA A 340 11.54 -6.08 16.32
N ALA A 341 11.45 -5.10 15.45
CA ALA A 341 12.22 -5.06 14.22
C ALA A 341 12.68 -3.63 13.93
N TRP A 342 13.89 -3.49 13.44
CA TRP A 342 14.40 -2.22 12.96
C TRP A 342 15.16 -2.39 11.65
N TYR A 343 15.16 -1.35 10.83
CA TYR A 343 15.76 -1.37 9.52
C TYR A 343 16.26 0.03 9.15
N VAL A 344 17.47 0.09 8.60
CA VAL A 344 18.09 1.34 8.12
C VAL A 344 18.46 1.16 6.65
N HIS A 345 18.06 2.13 5.85
CA HIS A 345 18.44 2.24 4.45
C HIS A 345 19.11 3.59 4.21
N GLN A 346 20.36 3.57 3.75
CA GLN A 346 21.12 4.73 3.35
C GLN A 346 21.28 4.76 1.84
N ASP A 347 20.67 5.74 1.20
CA ASP A 347 20.84 6.01 -0.22
C ASP A 347 21.83 7.16 -0.44
N PHE A 348 22.98 6.85 -1.00
CA PHE A 348 24.00 7.82 -1.37
C PHE A 348 23.77 8.42 -2.77
N GLY A 349 22.82 7.87 -3.52
CA GLY A 349 22.59 8.25 -4.91
C GLY A 349 23.86 8.09 -5.76
N ARG A 350 24.06 9.04 -6.65
CA ARG A 350 25.24 9.10 -7.53
C ARG A 350 26.40 9.91 -6.94
N ARG A 351 26.28 10.43 -5.73
CA ARG A 351 27.20 11.40 -5.18
C ARG A 351 28.59 10.82 -4.94
N LEU A 352 28.67 9.61 -4.38
CA LEU A 352 29.95 8.95 -4.14
C LEU A 352 30.75 8.76 -5.43
N TRP A 353 30.07 8.45 -6.53
CA TRP A 353 30.72 8.33 -7.84
C TRP A 353 31.22 9.66 -8.36
N ARG A 354 30.42 10.72 -8.22
CA ARG A 354 30.82 12.07 -8.67
C ARG A 354 31.97 12.66 -7.85
N GLU A 355 32.05 12.36 -6.57
CA GLU A 355 33.06 12.85 -5.64
C GLU A 355 34.33 11.97 -5.62
N SER A 356 34.31 10.79 -6.24
CA SER A 356 35.46 9.86 -6.28
C SER A 356 36.72 10.41 -6.96
N GLY A 357 36.58 11.49 -7.75
CA GLY A 357 37.69 12.06 -8.54
C GLY A 357 38.10 11.24 -9.78
N LEU A 358 37.57 10.03 -9.94
CA LEU A 358 37.91 9.12 -11.06
C LEU A 358 37.09 9.45 -12.30
N PRO A 359 37.74 9.77 -13.46
CA PRO A 359 37.03 10.26 -14.66
C PRO A 359 35.95 9.30 -15.18
N LEU A 360 36.25 8.00 -15.23
CA LEU A 360 35.33 6.96 -15.70
C LEU A 360 34.18 6.67 -14.72
N VAL A 361 34.43 6.83 -13.43
CA VAL A 361 33.47 6.50 -12.38
C VAL A 361 32.42 7.60 -12.20
N LYS A 362 32.78 8.85 -12.52
CA LYS A 362 31.83 10.00 -12.45
C LYS A 362 30.60 9.82 -13.31
N GLU A 363 30.73 9.13 -14.46
CA GLU A 363 29.70 9.01 -15.47
C GLU A 363 28.81 7.77 -15.26
N ILE A 364 29.14 6.91 -14.28
CA ILE A 364 28.35 5.71 -14.00
C ILE A 364 26.93 6.11 -13.56
N PRO A 365 25.88 5.69 -14.30
CA PRO A 365 24.49 6.03 -13.98
C PRO A 365 23.90 5.18 -12.85
N LEU A 366 24.73 4.69 -11.92
CA LEU A 366 24.32 3.83 -10.84
C LEU A 366 24.19 4.61 -9.53
N SER A 367 23.19 4.30 -8.74
CA SER A 367 23.05 4.75 -7.35
C SER A 367 23.61 3.69 -6.41
N LEU A 368 24.33 4.15 -5.38
CA LEU A 368 24.78 3.27 -4.30
C LEU A 368 23.86 3.42 -3.11
N PHE A 369 23.44 2.30 -2.56
CA PHE A 369 22.70 2.26 -1.30
C PHE A 369 23.25 1.12 -0.41
N VAL A 370 23.09 1.31 0.89
CA VAL A 370 23.41 0.31 1.93
C VAL A 370 22.18 0.17 2.82
N TYR A 371 21.83 -1.05 3.14
CA TYR A 371 20.76 -1.32 4.08
C TYR A 371 21.12 -2.43 5.05
N GLY A 372 20.54 -2.37 6.22
CA GLY A 372 20.70 -3.38 7.26
C GLY A 372 19.57 -3.29 8.27
N GLY A 373 19.32 -4.40 8.94
CA GLY A 373 18.28 -4.46 9.95
C GLY A 373 18.40 -5.72 10.78
N SER A 374 17.62 -5.78 11.83
CA SER A 374 17.48 -6.93 12.70
C SER A 374 16.07 -7.01 13.25
N PHE A 375 15.63 -8.20 13.54
CA PHE A 375 14.36 -8.44 14.20
C PHE A 375 14.47 -9.54 15.25
N TRP A 376 13.52 -9.52 16.16
CA TRP A 376 13.34 -10.50 17.20
C TRP A 376 11.84 -10.81 17.32
N THR A 377 11.51 -12.08 17.51
CA THR A 377 10.13 -12.58 17.71
C THR A 377 10.08 -13.56 18.88
N ARG A 378 8.97 -13.57 19.59
CA ARG A 378 8.64 -14.53 20.63
C ARG A 378 7.19 -14.94 20.55
#